data_e2c4c57e19c478e9df34cf604ffba844
#
_entry.id   e2c4c57e19c478e9df34cf604ffba844
#
_cell.length_a   1.000
_cell.length_b   1.000
_cell.length_c   1.000
_cell.angle_alpha   90.00
_cell.angle_beta   90.00
_cell.angle_gamma   90.00
#
_symmetry.space_group_name_H-M   'P 1'
#
loop_
_entity.id
_entity.type
_entity.pdbx_description
1 polymer ?
#
loop_
_entity_poly.entity_id
_entity_poly.type
_entity_poly.pdbx_seq_one_letter_code
_entity_poly.pdbx_strand_id
1 'polypeptide(L)'
;MSVFVVTCSDSRDAARDESGQVLRRGLEAEGHTLCGYKVIKDEPDAIRAVLTEATEAGARAVLFNGGTGIGRRDSTVETLRALFEKELPGFGEIFRMLSYEEIGSAAMLSRATAGTYKGMILFAMPGSPQAVKLALEALILPELGHLVRELTR
;
A
#
# COMPACT_ATOMS: atom_id res chain seq x y z
N MET A 1 -12.13 0.57 11.08
CA MET A 1 -10.67 0.68 11.30
C MET A 1 -10.15 1.85 10.52
N SER A 2 -9.21 2.60 11.08
CA SER A 2 -8.66 3.81 10.44
C SER A 2 -7.52 3.45 9.49
N VAL A 3 -7.70 3.79 8.21
CA VAL A 3 -6.76 3.48 7.13
C VAL A 3 -6.37 4.76 6.40
N PHE A 4 -5.09 4.89 6.09
CA PHE A 4 -4.56 6.00 5.31
C PHE A 4 -4.16 5.47 3.93
N VAL A 5 -4.53 6.17 2.87
CA VAL A 5 -4.21 5.77 1.48
C VAL A 5 -3.21 6.77 0.89
N VAL A 6 -2.14 6.25 0.31
CA VAL A 6 -1.08 7.06 -0.31
C VAL A 6 -0.84 6.58 -1.73
N THR A 7 -0.88 7.50 -2.68
CA THR A 7 -0.46 7.26 -4.05
C THR A 7 0.89 7.92 -4.28
N CYS A 8 1.89 7.10 -4.64
CA CYS A 8 3.23 7.57 -4.99
C CYS A 8 3.31 7.73 -6.50
N SER A 9 3.35 8.96 -6.98
CA SER A 9 3.37 9.25 -8.41
C SER A 9 4.00 10.61 -8.68
N ASP A 10 4.91 10.66 -9.65
CA ASP A 10 5.52 11.91 -10.09
C ASP A 10 4.61 12.69 -11.08
N SER A 11 3.56 12.05 -11.60
CA SER A 11 2.73 12.62 -12.67
C SER A 11 1.25 12.77 -12.36
N ARG A 12 0.72 12.03 -11.37
CA ARG A 12 -0.71 12.08 -11.03
C ARG A 12 -1.00 13.18 -10.02
N ASP A 13 -2.24 13.67 -10.04
CA ASP A 13 -2.82 14.46 -8.96
C ASP A 13 -4.07 13.73 -8.42
N ALA A 14 -4.68 14.26 -7.38
CA ALA A 14 -5.84 13.63 -6.75
C ALA A 14 -7.02 13.46 -7.73
N ALA A 15 -7.19 14.35 -8.70
CA ALA A 15 -8.29 14.28 -9.65
C ALA A 15 -8.13 13.15 -10.67
N ARG A 16 -6.89 12.73 -10.94
CA ARG A 16 -6.55 11.70 -11.93
C ARG A 16 -6.05 10.40 -11.28
N ASP A 17 -6.19 10.27 -9.97
CA ASP A 17 -5.72 9.11 -9.23
C ASP A 17 -6.81 8.03 -9.15
N GLU A 18 -6.98 7.29 -10.23
CA GLU A 18 -7.96 6.21 -10.31
C GLU A 18 -7.67 5.10 -9.29
N SER A 19 -6.41 4.73 -9.14
CA SER A 19 -5.99 3.68 -8.20
C SER A 19 -6.30 4.04 -6.74
N GLY A 20 -6.01 5.29 -6.36
CA GLY A 20 -6.37 5.80 -5.03
C GLY A 20 -7.87 5.80 -4.81
N GLN A 21 -8.67 6.08 -5.85
CA GLN A 21 -10.12 6.01 -5.74
C GLN A 21 -10.62 4.58 -5.53
N VAL A 22 -10.04 3.62 -6.24
CA VAL A 22 -10.38 2.19 -6.06
C VAL A 22 -10.14 1.77 -4.62
N LEU A 23 -8.99 2.12 -4.06
CA LEU A 23 -8.66 1.80 -2.67
C LEU A 23 -9.63 2.43 -1.69
N ARG A 24 -9.88 3.73 -1.84
CA ARG A 24 -10.77 4.46 -0.92
C ARG A 24 -12.19 3.91 -0.94
N ARG A 25 -12.76 3.71 -2.13
CA ARG A 25 -14.11 3.17 -2.28
C ARG A 25 -14.24 1.76 -1.71
N GLY A 26 -13.25 0.90 -1.97
CA GLY A 26 -13.26 -0.47 -1.46
C GLY A 26 -13.17 -0.53 0.05
N LEU A 27 -12.33 0.31 0.66
CA LEU A 27 -12.21 0.38 2.11
C LEU A 27 -13.50 0.89 2.77
N GLU A 28 -14.07 1.96 2.24
CA GLU A 28 -15.30 2.53 2.78
C GLU A 28 -16.50 1.57 2.64
N ALA A 29 -16.58 0.85 1.52
CA ALA A 29 -17.63 -0.14 1.29
C ALA A 29 -17.62 -1.26 2.32
N GLU A 30 -16.45 -1.59 2.89
CA GLU A 30 -16.28 -2.61 3.92
C GLU A 30 -16.32 -2.01 5.35
N GLY A 31 -16.72 -0.76 5.48
CA GLY A 31 -16.91 -0.12 6.79
C GLY A 31 -15.66 0.44 7.43
N HIS A 32 -14.55 0.52 6.72
CA HIS A 32 -13.33 1.16 7.23
C HIS A 32 -13.43 2.68 7.11
N THR A 33 -12.75 3.38 8.01
CA THR A 33 -12.68 4.83 8.03
C THR A 33 -11.39 5.29 7.36
N LEU A 34 -11.51 6.18 6.37
CA LEU A 34 -10.32 6.81 5.79
C LEU A 34 -9.90 7.97 6.70
N CYS A 35 -8.76 7.83 7.36
CA CYS A 35 -8.23 8.90 8.20
C CYS A 35 -7.32 9.85 7.42
N GLY A 36 -7.03 9.55 6.17
CA GLY A 36 -6.30 10.43 5.27
C GLY A 36 -6.07 9.83 3.90
N TYR A 37 -5.78 10.71 2.95
CA TYR A 37 -5.43 10.35 1.58
C TYR A 37 -4.49 11.39 1.02
N LYS A 38 -3.39 10.96 0.41
CA LYS A 38 -2.46 11.87 -0.26
C LYS A 38 -1.88 11.27 -1.53
N VAL A 39 -1.65 12.14 -2.49
CA VAL A 39 -0.78 11.84 -3.64
C VAL A 39 0.54 12.55 -3.38
N ILE A 40 1.62 11.79 -3.38
CA ILE A 40 2.97 12.30 -3.10
C ILE A 40 3.90 11.92 -4.24
N LYS A 41 5.01 12.63 -4.35
CA LYS A 41 6.09 12.20 -5.25
C LYS A 41 6.75 10.95 -4.70
N ASP A 42 7.27 10.10 -5.58
CA ASP A 42 8.00 8.91 -5.21
C ASP A 42 9.42 9.29 -4.75
N GLU A 43 9.50 9.81 -3.55
CA GLU A 43 10.74 10.28 -2.92
C GLU A 43 10.76 9.84 -1.46
N PRO A 44 11.92 9.40 -0.94
CA PRO A 44 12.02 8.93 0.46
C PRO A 44 11.52 9.94 1.49
N ASP A 45 11.85 11.21 1.33
CA ASP A 45 11.45 12.25 2.29
C ASP A 45 9.93 12.46 2.29
N ALA A 46 9.27 12.40 1.12
CA ALA A 46 7.82 12.50 1.02
C ALA A 46 7.13 11.31 1.66
N ILE A 47 7.69 10.11 1.49
CA ILE A 47 7.18 8.89 2.11
C ILE A 47 7.28 8.97 3.63
N ARG A 48 8.41 9.39 4.16
CA ARG A 48 8.59 9.56 5.61
C ARG A 48 7.64 10.60 6.18
N ALA A 49 7.45 11.73 5.48
CA ALA A 49 6.56 12.78 5.92
C ALA A 49 5.10 12.30 6.01
N VAL A 50 4.63 11.54 5.01
CA VAL A 50 3.26 11.03 5.03
C VAL A 50 3.07 9.95 6.09
N LEU A 51 4.10 9.18 6.44
CA LEU A 51 4.02 8.22 7.55
C LEU A 51 3.88 8.92 8.90
N THR A 52 4.54 10.04 9.10
CA THR A 52 4.35 10.87 10.29
C THR A 52 2.90 11.37 10.37
N GLU A 53 2.38 11.83 9.25
CA GLU A 53 0.98 12.28 9.14
C GLU A 53 0.00 11.15 9.46
N ALA A 54 0.23 9.97 8.91
CA ALA A 54 -0.61 8.79 9.15
C ALA A 54 -0.59 8.37 10.62
N THR A 55 0.60 8.42 11.25
CA THR A 55 0.74 8.13 12.68
C THR A 55 -0.07 9.11 13.52
N GLU A 56 0.03 10.40 13.23
CA GLU A 56 -0.72 11.45 13.93
C GLU A 56 -2.22 11.33 13.71
N ALA A 57 -2.65 10.86 12.55
CA ALA A 57 -4.06 10.64 12.24
C ALA A 57 -4.64 9.37 12.88
N GLY A 58 -3.82 8.59 13.57
CA GLY A 58 -4.26 7.37 14.23
C GLY A 58 -4.47 6.19 13.29
N ALA A 59 -3.80 6.18 12.13
CA ALA A 59 -3.92 5.08 11.18
C ALA A 59 -3.47 3.76 11.79
N ARG A 60 -4.19 2.69 11.49
CA ARG A 60 -3.80 1.33 11.84
C ARG A 60 -3.18 0.62 10.64
N ALA A 61 -3.49 1.08 9.44
CA ALA A 61 -2.92 0.58 8.21
C ALA A 61 -2.68 1.74 7.25
N VAL A 62 -1.63 1.63 6.44
CA VAL A 62 -1.33 2.58 5.37
C VAL A 62 -1.14 1.79 4.09
N LEU A 63 -1.89 2.14 3.06
CA LEU A 63 -1.83 1.50 1.77
C LEU A 63 -1.11 2.43 0.79
N PHE A 64 0.10 2.03 0.40
CA PHE A 64 0.88 2.74 -0.62
C PHE A 64 0.68 2.06 -1.97
N ASN A 65 0.32 2.80 -2.99
CA ASN A 65 0.33 2.31 -4.36
C ASN A 65 1.27 3.17 -5.21
N GLY A 66 1.98 2.51 -6.13
CA GLY A 66 3.01 3.13 -6.96
C GLY A 66 4.41 2.96 -6.39
N GLY A 67 5.42 3.15 -7.22
CA GLY A 67 6.83 3.10 -6.83
C GLY A 67 7.39 1.72 -6.50
N THR A 68 6.72 0.64 -6.92
CA THR A 68 7.16 -0.74 -6.64
C THR A 68 7.86 -1.42 -7.82
N GLY A 69 8.04 -0.72 -8.94
CA GLY A 69 8.72 -1.26 -10.11
C GLY A 69 10.25 -1.17 -9.99
N ILE A 70 10.92 -1.39 -11.12
CA ILE A 70 12.39 -1.40 -11.18
C ILE A 70 12.96 -0.14 -11.83
N GLY A 71 12.15 0.87 -12.05
CA GLY A 71 12.58 2.14 -12.59
C GLY A 71 13.47 2.91 -11.61
N ARG A 72 14.27 3.84 -12.16
CA ARG A 72 15.19 4.63 -11.34
C ARG A 72 14.49 5.45 -10.26
N ARG A 73 13.26 5.92 -10.54
CA ARG A 73 12.47 6.73 -9.61
C ARG A 73 11.63 5.88 -8.64
N ASP A 74 11.56 4.56 -8.84
CA ASP A 74 10.80 3.68 -7.96
C ASP A 74 11.54 3.50 -6.64
N SER A 75 11.11 4.17 -5.59
CA SER A 75 11.78 4.17 -4.28
C SER A 75 10.90 3.74 -3.11
N THR A 76 9.62 3.47 -3.36
CA THR A 76 8.66 3.16 -2.29
C THR A 76 9.09 1.93 -1.48
N VAL A 77 9.45 0.84 -2.16
CA VAL A 77 9.82 -0.42 -1.49
C VAL A 77 11.08 -0.24 -0.65
N GLU A 78 12.13 0.37 -1.22
CA GLU A 78 13.38 0.60 -0.52
C GLU A 78 13.18 1.44 0.75
N THR A 79 12.41 2.51 0.62
CA THR A 79 12.14 3.41 1.75
C THR A 79 11.37 2.69 2.86
N LEU A 80 10.31 1.97 2.51
CA LEU A 80 9.50 1.25 3.49
C LEU A 80 10.28 0.12 4.15
N ARG A 81 11.06 -0.66 3.38
CA ARG A 81 11.88 -1.74 3.94
C ARG A 81 12.87 -1.24 4.99
N ALA A 82 13.44 -0.07 4.78
CA ALA A 82 14.36 0.53 5.75
C ALA A 82 13.64 0.89 7.07
N LEU A 83 12.34 1.06 7.04
CA LEU A 83 11.53 1.43 8.21
C LEU A 83 10.82 0.25 8.86
N PHE A 84 10.60 -0.84 8.16
CA PHE A 84 9.90 -2.00 8.70
C PHE A 84 10.57 -2.54 9.95
N GLU A 85 9.79 -2.77 10.97
CA GLU A 85 10.21 -3.53 12.15
C GLU A 85 10.21 -5.02 11.85
N LYS A 86 9.16 -5.48 11.15
CA LYS A 86 9.06 -6.83 10.62
C LYS A 86 8.51 -6.76 9.21
N GLU A 87 9.17 -7.41 8.27
CA GLU A 87 8.65 -7.54 6.92
C GLU A 87 7.65 -8.69 6.86
N LEU A 88 6.61 -8.54 6.03
CA LEU A 88 5.59 -9.54 5.75
C LEU A 88 5.73 -9.97 4.28
N PRO A 89 6.75 -10.78 3.96
CA PRO A 89 7.03 -11.11 2.55
C PRO A 89 5.91 -11.91 1.89
N GLY A 90 5.11 -12.62 2.68
CA GLY A 90 3.99 -13.41 2.17
C GLY A 90 2.96 -12.59 1.40
N PHE A 91 2.78 -11.32 1.76
CA PHE A 91 1.88 -10.45 0.99
C PHE A 91 2.35 -10.35 -0.47
N GLY A 92 3.62 -10.00 -0.67
CA GLY A 92 4.18 -9.88 -2.02
C GLY A 92 4.24 -11.20 -2.77
N GLU A 93 4.56 -12.29 -2.08
CA GLU A 93 4.61 -13.62 -2.68
C GLU A 93 3.25 -14.04 -3.24
N ILE A 94 2.20 -13.91 -2.44
CA ILE A 94 0.84 -14.28 -2.86
C ILE A 94 0.33 -13.29 -3.92
N PHE A 95 0.58 -12.00 -3.74
CA PHE A 95 0.20 -10.99 -4.73
C PHE A 95 0.79 -11.31 -6.10
N ARG A 96 2.09 -11.60 -6.17
CA ARG A 96 2.75 -11.93 -7.43
C ARG A 96 2.21 -13.21 -8.05
N MET A 97 1.88 -14.20 -7.24
CA MET A 97 1.25 -15.43 -7.73
C MET A 97 -0.11 -15.15 -8.39
N LEU A 98 -0.95 -14.36 -7.72
CA LEU A 98 -2.26 -13.99 -8.27
C LEU A 98 -2.14 -13.09 -9.48
N SER A 99 -1.19 -12.15 -9.46
CA SER A 99 -0.91 -11.27 -10.58
C SER A 99 -0.43 -12.04 -11.80
N TYR A 100 0.37 -13.09 -11.60
CA TYR A 100 0.83 -13.96 -12.68
C TYR A 100 -0.36 -14.59 -13.44
N GLU A 101 -1.40 -14.97 -12.72
CA GLU A 101 -2.61 -15.53 -13.34
C GLU A 101 -3.35 -14.50 -14.19
N GLU A 102 -3.25 -13.22 -13.87
CA GLU A 102 -3.92 -12.14 -14.62
C GLU A 102 -3.10 -11.60 -15.78
N ILE A 103 -1.81 -11.36 -15.56
CA ILE A 103 -0.95 -10.65 -16.51
C ILE A 103 0.26 -11.45 -16.99
N GLY A 104 0.45 -12.67 -16.48
CA GLY A 104 1.57 -13.51 -16.90
C GLY A 104 2.91 -13.08 -16.30
N SER A 105 3.98 -13.30 -17.08
CA SER A 105 5.36 -13.13 -16.60
C SER A 105 5.71 -11.70 -16.13
N ALA A 106 4.98 -10.68 -16.59
CA ALA A 106 5.21 -9.30 -16.14
C ALA A 106 5.01 -9.15 -14.64
N ALA A 107 4.29 -10.06 -13.98
CA ALA A 107 4.12 -10.06 -12.53
C ALA A 107 5.45 -10.09 -11.77
N MET A 108 6.51 -10.66 -12.35
CA MET A 108 7.83 -10.70 -11.71
C MET A 108 8.46 -9.32 -11.53
N LEU A 109 8.00 -8.31 -12.26
CA LEU A 109 8.53 -6.95 -12.15
C LEU A 109 7.97 -6.20 -10.94
N SER A 110 6.93 -6.71 -10.31
CA SER A 110 6.35 -6.12 -9.11
C SER A 110 7.19 -6.49 -7.88
N ARG A 111 7.55 -5.48 -7.08
CA ARG A 111 8.24 -5.69 -5.81
C ARG A 111 7.32 -5.41 -4.63
N ALA A 112 6.04 -5.67 -4.80
CA ALA A 112 5.03 -5.50 -3.74
C ALA A 112 5.48 -6.22 -2.46
N THR A 113 5.25 -5.56 -1.32
CA THR A 113 5.58 -6.10 -0.01
C THR A 113 4.72 -5.44 1.07
N ALA A 114 4.84 -5.92 2.30
CA ALA A 114 4.17 -5.33 3.45
C ALA A 114 5.07 -5.50 4.68
N GLY A 115 4.79 -4.74 5.71
CA GLY A 115 5.54 -4.83 6.96
C GLY A 115 4.92 -4.00 8.06
N THR A 116 5.48 -4.10 9.25
CA THR A 116 4.98 -3.39 10.43
C THR A 116 5.83 -2.16 10.74
N TYR A 117 5.19 -1.12 11.25
CA TYR A 117 5.86 0.11 11.63
C TYR A 117 5.01 0.88 12.66
N LYS A 118 5.55 1.08 13.85
CA LYS A 118 4.90 1.86 14.93
C LYS A 118 3.43 1.48 15.16
N GLY A 119 3.16 0.18 15.25
CA GLY A 119 1.80 -0.33 15.48
C GLY A 119 0.88 -0.28 14.27
N MET A 120 1.40 0.04 13.10
CA MET A 120 0.66 0.03 11.84
C MET A 120 1.14 -1.10 10.95
N ILE A 121 0.26 -1.55 10.05
CA ILE A 121 0.65 -2.40 8.93
C ILE A 121 0.76 -1.51 7.68
N LEU A 122 1.89 -1.60 6.98
CA LEU A 122 2.15 -0.84 5.76
C LEU A 122 2.15 -1.80 4.58
N PHE A 123 1.38 -1.47 3.54
CA PHE A 123 1.36 -2.25 2.29
C PHE A 123 1.93 -1.40 1.15
N ALA A 124 2.73 -2.03 0.30
CA ALA A 124 3.22 -1.42 -0.94
C ALA A 124 2.78 -2.28 -2.11
N MET A 125 2.09 -1.69 -3.08
CA MET A 125 1.52 -2.37 -4.23
C MET A 125 1.72 -1.55 -5.50
N PRO A 126 1.66 -2.20 -6.69
CA PRO A 126 1.79 -1.46 -7.94
C PRO A 126 0.68 -0.43 -8.11
N GLY A 127 0.95 0.60 -8.92
CA GLY A 127 0.06 1.76 -9.07
C GLY A 127 -1.05 1.61 -10.10
N SER A 128 -1.21 0.46 -10.77
CA SER A 128 -2.30 0.30 -11.74
C SER A 128 -3.63 0.01 -11.01
N PRO A 129 -4.76 0.48 -11.57
CA PRO A 129 -6.07 0.19 -10.96
C PRO A 129 -6.36 -1.30 -10.80
N GLN A 130 -5.95 -2.12 -11.78
CA GLN A 130 -6.12 -3.56 -11.73
C GLN A 130 -5.31 -4.18 -10.57
N ALA A 131 -4.07 -3.74 -10.39
CA ALA A 131 -3.20 -4.26 -9.34
C ALA A 131 -3.73 -3.91 -7.94
N VAL A 132 -4.15 -2.67 -7.72
CA VAL A 132 -4.67 -2.27 -6.40
C VAL A 132 -5.99 -2.97 -6.08
N LYS A 133 -6.83 -3.19 -7.07
CA LYS A 133 -8.06 -3.95 -6.90
C LYS A 133 -7.78 -5.38 -6.47
N LEU A 134 -6.84 -6.04 -7.15
CA LEU A 134 -6.42 -7.40 -6.82
C LEU A 134 -5.89 -7.48 -5.39
N ALA A 135 -4.96 -6.61 -5.04
CA ALA A 135 -4.35 -6.58 -3.71
C ALA A 135 -5.42 -6.34 -2.63
N LEU A 136 -6.29 -5.38 -2.85
CA LEU A 136 -7.32 -5.00 -1.89
C LEU A 136 -8.33 -6.13 -1.65
N GLU A 137 -8.92 -6.64 -2.72
CA GLU A 137 -10.02 -7.62 -2.62
C GLU A 137 -9.54 -9.00 -2.20
N ALA A 138 -8.42 -9.46 -2.73
CA ALA A 138 -7.94 -10.82 -2.50
C ALA A 138 -7.15 -10.97 -1.20
N LEU A 139 -6.44 -9.93 -0.76
CA LEU A 139 -5.48 -10.05 0.34
C LEU A 139 -5.73 -9.08 1.48
N ILE A 140 -5.89 -7.79 1.20
CA ILE A 140 -5.93 -6.79 2.26
C ILE A 140 -7.24 -6.83 3.04
N LEU A 141 -8.37 -6.70 2.36
CA LEU A 141 -9.67 -6.68 3.04
C LEU A 141 -9.94 -7.95 3.84
N PRO A 142 -9.68 -9.16 3.32
CA PRO A 142 -9.91 -10.38 4.10
C PRO A 142 -9.09 -10.48 5.38
N GLU A 143 -7.87 -9.91 5.39
CA GLU A 143 -6.92 -10.10 6.50
C GLU A 143 -6.70 -8.86 7.37
N LEU A 144 -7.22 -7.69 6.99
CA LEU A 144 -6.89 -6.44 7.67
C LEU A 144 -7.22 -6.47 9.16
N GLY A 145 -8.38 -6.98 9.52
CA GLY A 145 -8.78 -7.10 10.92
C GLY A 145 -7.90 -8.05 11.71
N HIS A 146 -7.52 -9.18 11.11
CA HIS A 146 -6.62 -10.15 11.73
C HIS A 146 -5.23 -9.55 11.97
N LEU A 147 -4.67 -8.89 10.93
CA LEU A 147 -3.34 -8.27 11.03
C LEU A 147 -3.28 -7.25 12.16
N VAL A 148 -4.29 -6.41 12.28
CA VAL A 148 -4.30 -5.39 13.33
C VAL A 148 -4.43 -6.00 14.72
N ARG A 149 -5.22 -7.09 14.87
CA ARG A 149 -5.27 -7.80 16.14
C ARG A 149 -3.91 -8.38 16.52
N GLU A 150 -3.18 -8.96 15.58
CA GLU A 150 -1.84 -9.48 15.83
C GLU A 150 -0.86 -8.38 16.26
N LEU A 151 -0.96 -7.19 15.69
CA LEU A 151 -0.12 -6.04 16.06
C LEU A 151 -0.35 -5.56 17.50
N THR A 152 -1.53 -5.79 18.05
CA THR A 152 -1.90 -5.33 19.39
C THR A 152 -1.77 -6.39 20.48
N ARG A 153 -1.32 -7.57 20.14
CA ARG A 153 -1.09 -8.66 21.09
C ARG A 153 0.09 -8.43 22.00
#